data_97c350b8f5d7b3472f7ef36ddef2bb14
#
_entry.id   97c350b8f5d7b3472f7ef36ddef2bb14
#
_cell.length_a   1.000
_cell.length_b   1.000
_cell.length_c   1.000
_cell.angle_alpha   90.00
_cell.angle_beta   90.00
_cell.angle_gamma   90.00
#
_symmetry.space_group_name_H-M   'P 1'
#
loop_
_entity.id
_entity.type
_entity.pdbx_description
1 polymer ?
#
loop_
_entity_poly.entity_id
_entity_poly.type
_entity_poly.pdbx_seq_one_letter_code
_entity_poly.pdbx_strand_id
1 'polypeptide(L)' 'MKTGICAEDTTVHRMVVVWTGLEAEQLEEGAVLEIQVAGHWIEAELERDSVGGWCWRDLESGWVLRRTNVAPIGVRKDNV' A
#
# COMPACT_ATOMS: atom_id res chain seq x y z
N MET A 1 1.57 -16.33 5.59
CA MET A 1 1.68 -15.03 4.89
C MET A 1 0.44 -14.82 4.05
N LYS A 2 -0.17 -13.66 4.12
CA LYS A 2 -1.29 -13.37 3.23
C LYS A 2 -0.90 -12.34 2.20
N THR A 3 -1.50 -12.44 1.02
CA THR A 3 -1.23 -11.56 -0.10
C THR A 3 -2.53 -10.91 -0.53
N GLY A 4 -2.41 -9.77 -1.20
CA GLY A 4 -3.58 -9.05 -1.66
C GLY A 4 -3.23 -7.99 -2.68
N ILE A 5 -4.22 -7.22 -3.05
CA ILE A 5 -4.10 -6.12 -4.00
C ILE A 5 -4.55 -4.85 -3.30
N CYS A 6 -3.72 -3.81 -3.36
CA CYS A 6 -4.01 -2.53 -2.74
C CYS A 6 -4.26 -1.48 -3.80
N ALA A 7 -5.30 -0.68 -3.60
CA ALA A 7 -5.61 0.44 -4.48
C ALA A 7 -6.34 1.51 -3.69
N GLU A 8 -6.34 2.72 -4.21
CA GLU A 8 -7.10 3.79 -3.59
C GLU A 8 -8.57 3.68 -3.96
N ASP A 9 -9.44 3.75 -2.96
CA ASP A 9 -10.87 3.95 -3.18
C ASP A 9 -11.09 5.46 -3.33
N THR A 10 -11.27 5.91 -4.54
CA THR A 10 -11.38 7.33 -4.86
C THR A 10 -12.66 7.97 -4.34
N THR A 11 -13.67 7.18 -4.02
CA THR A 11 -14.92 7.68 -3.47
C THR A 11 -14.73 8.27 -2.07
N VAL A 12 -13.86 7.63 -1.27
CA VAL A 12 -13.61 8.04 0.12
C VAL A 12 -12.17 8.47 0.34
N HIS A 13 -11.33 8.46 -0.70
CA HIS A 13 -9.91 8.84 -0.64
C HIS A 13 -9.15 8.02 0.40
N ARG A 14 -9.39 6.71 0.43
CA ARG A 14 -8.75 5.79 1.36
C ARG A 14 -8.07 4.66 0.60
N MET A 15 -6.96 4.18 1.16
CA MET A 15 -6.28 3.01 0.62
C MET A 15 -6.94 1.75 1.15
N VAL A 16 -7.27 0.83 0.27
CA VAL A 16 -7.96 -0.41 0.61
C VAL A 16 -7.18 -1.59 0.05
N VAL A 17 -7.02 -2.63 0.85
CA VAL A 17 -6.46 -3.91 0.42
C VAL A 17 -7.58 -4.93 0.33
N VAL A 18 -7.63 -5.63 -0.79
CA VAL A 18 -8.46 -6.83 -0.90
C VAL A 18 -7.53 -8.02 -0.78
N TRP A 19 -7.63 -8.72 0.34
CA TRP A 19 -6.79 -9.89 0.61
C TRP A 19 -7.30 -11.10 -0.15
N THR A 20 -6.41 -12.04 -0.41
CA THR A 20 -6.79 -13.35 -0.96
C THR A 20 -7.83 -13.98 -0.01
N GLY A 21 -8.99 -14.38 -0.55
CA GLY A 21 -10.12 -14.80 0.26
C GLY A 21 -11.22 -13.76 0.33
N LEU A 22 -11.01 -12.62 -0.36
CA LEU A 22 -11.99 -11.53 -0.52
C LEU A 22 -12.26 -10.71 0.74
N GLU A 23 -11.41 -10.84 1.74
CA GLU A 23 -11.49 -9.98 2.92
C GLU A 23 -10.89 -8.62 2.57
N ALA A 24 -11.65 -7.54 2.77
CA ALA A 24 -11.18 -6.20 2.49
C ALA A 24 -10.79 -5.49 3.78
N GLU A 25 -9.72 -4.71 3.70
CA GLU A 25 -9.23 -3.95 4.85
C GLU A 25 -8.88 -2.54 4.39
N GLN A 26 -9.40 -1.54 5.11
CA GLN A 26 -9.04 -0.14 4.88
C GLN A 26 -7.77 0.15 5.67
N LEU A 27 -6.77 0.74 5.00
CA LEU A 27 -5.50 1.05 5.63
C LEU A 27 -5.50 2.44 6.23
N GLU A 28 -4.80 2.59 7.34
CA GLU A 28 -4.57 3.88 7.96
C GLU A 28 -3.17 4.40 7.61
N GLU A 29 -2.98 5.70 7.72
CA GLU A 29 -1.65 6.29 7.59
C GLU A 29 -0.72 5.67 8.63
N GLY A 30 0.49 5.30 8.23
CA GLY A 30 1.44 4.60 9.09
C GLY A 30 1.40 3.08 8.94
N ALA A 31 0.46 2.55 8.18
CA ALA A 31 0.40 1.10 7.94
C ALA A 31 1.68 0.63 7.24
N VAL A 32 2.26 -0.47 7.72
CA VAL A 32 3.47 -1.05 7.15
C VAL A 32 3.13 -2.38 6.50
N LEU A 33 3.45 -2.50 5.23
CA LEU A 33 3.24 -3.72 4.44
C LEU A 33 4.44 -3.93 3.54
N GLU A 34 4.60 -5.15 3.04
CA GLU A 34 5.47 -5.36 1.91
C GLU A 34 4.68 -5.11 0.63
N ILE A 35 5.23 -4.29 -0.25
CA ILE A 35 4.60 -3.96 -1.53
C ILE A 35 5.48 -4.45 -2.67
N GLN A 36 4.85 -4.80 -3.79
CA GLN A 36 5.57 -5.29 -4.96
C GLN A 36 5.82 -4.14 -5.93
N VAL A 37 7.10 -3.86 -6.17
CA VAL A 37 7.53 -2.78 -7.07
C VAL A 37 8.55 -3.35 -8.03
N ALA A 38 8.25 -3.28 -9.32
CA ALA A 38 9.13 -3.78 -10.38
C ALA A 38 9.57 -5.24 -10.14
N GLY A 39 8.66 -6.06 -9.64
CA GLY A 39 8.93 -7.46 -9.37
C GLY A 39 9.63 -7.75 -8.05
N HIS A 40 9.94 -6.73 -7.27
CA HIS A 40 10.59 -6.88 -5.98
C HIS A 40 9.63 -6.55 -4.85
N TRP A 41 9.79 -7.24 -3.71
CA TRP A 41 9.05 -6.95 -2.50
C TRP A 41 9.86 -6.01 -1.62
N ILE A 42 9.27 -4.89 -1.23
CA ILE A 42 9.90 -3.92 -0.34
C ILE A 42 8.98 -3.64 0.85
N GLU A 43 9.58 -3.50 2.02
CA GLU A 43 8.82 -3.10 3.20
C GLU A 43 8.62 -1.59 3.16
N ALA A 44 7.37 -1.16 3.24
CA ALA A 44 7.03 0.24 3.05
C ALA A 44 5.95 0.69 4.02
N GLU A 45 5.99 1.97 4.33
CA GLU A 45 5.01 2.61 5.20
C GLU A 45 4.11 3.52 4.37
N LEU A 46 2.82 3.41 4.61
CA LEU A 46 1.82 4.23 3.93
C LEU A 46 1.80 5.63 4.54
N GLU A 47 1.92 6.67 3.70
CA GLU A 47 1.94 8.05 4.15
C GLU A 47 1.05 8.92 3.28
N ARG A 48 0.68 10.08 3.81
CA ARG A 48 0.09 11.16 3.04
C ARG A 48 1.18 12.12 2.59
N ASP A 49 1.10 12.59 1.36
CA ASP A 49 2.02 13.63 0.89
C ASP A 49 1.47 15.02 1.26
N SER A 50 2.21 16.07 0.88
CA SER A 50 1.87 17.46 1.26
C SER A 50 0.58 17.97 0.62
N VAL A 51 0.08 17.32 -0.42
CA VAL A 51 -1.17 17.70 -1.09
C VAL A 51 -2.31 16.71 -0.78
N GLY A 52 -2.11 15.82 0.19
CA GLY A 52 -3.14 14.89 0.65
C GLY A 52 -3.26 13.62 -0.17
N GLY A 53 -2.34 13.38 -1.10
CA GLY A 53 -2.28 12.12 -1.84
C GLY A 53 -1.65 11.02 -1.00
N TRP A 54 -1.80 9.79 -1.45
CA TRP A 54 -1.20 8.64 -0.78
C TRP A 54 0.12 8.28 -1.45
N CYS A 55 1.12 7.89 -0.64
CA CYS A 55 2.40 7.41 -1.13
C CYS A 55 2.94 6.34 -0.19
N TRP A 56 3.93 5.61 -0.67
CA TRP A 56 4.61 4.58 0.11
C TRP A 56 6.06 5.00 0.32
N ARG A 57 6.53 4.93 1.56
CA ARG A 57 7.94 5.16 1.86
C ARG A 57 8.64 3.83 2.04
N ASP A 58 9.69 3.58 1.25
CA ASP A 58 10.55 2.43 1.43
C ASP A 58 11.32 2.59 2.75
N LEU A 59 11.11 1.68 3.68
CA LEU A 59 11.70 1.79 5.02
C LEU A 59 13.20 1.55 5.02
N GLU A 60 13.72 0.84 4.03
CA GLU A 60 15.14 0.58 3.93
C GLU A 60 15.90 1.77 3.34
N SER A 61 15.44 2.28 2.21
CA SER A 61 16.12 3.36 1.49
C SER A 61 15.64 4.75 1.85
N GLY A 62 14.42 4.87 2.38
CA GLY A 62 13.78 6.15 2.63
C GLY A 62 13.15 6.78 1.39
N TRP A 63 13.22 6.11 0.24
CA TRP A 63 12.62 6.63 -0.99
C TRP A 63 11.11 6.63 -0.89
N VAL A 64 10.50 7.65 -1.49
CA VAL A 64 9.05 7.77 -1.52
C VAL A 64 8.55 7.43 -2.91
N LEU A 65 7.65 6.45 -2.97
CA LEU A 65 7.00 6.02 -4.20
C LEU A 65 5.69 6.79 -4.31
N ARG A 66 5.69 7.80 -5.16
CA ARG A 66 4.49 8.59 -5.40
C ARG A 66 3.63 7.91 -6.45
N ARG A 67 2.37 7.84 -6.16
CA ARG A 67 1.41 7.30 -7.11
C ARG A 67 0.80 8.44 -7.88
N THR A 68 0.95 8.41 -9.19
CA THR A 68 0.35 9.40 -10.06
C THR A 68 -1.01 8.94 -10.57
N ASN A 69 -1.41 7.71 -10.24
CA ASN A 69 -2.70 7.16 -10.59
C ASN A 69 -3.09 6.10 -9.54
N VAL A 70 -4.29 5.55 -9.66
CA VAL A 70 -4.83 4.57 -8.73
C VAL A 70 -4.58 3.12 -9.14
N ALA A 71 -3.52 2.88 -9.90
CA ALA A 71 -3.20 1.53 -10.34
C ALA A 71 -2.99 0.60 -9.13
N PRO A 72 -3.57 -0.60 -9.16
CA PRO A 72 -3.41 -1.54 -8.05
C PRO A 72 -1.96 -1.98 -7.89
N ILE A 73 -1.58 -2.28 -6.66
CA ILE A 73 -0.25 -2.77 -6.33
C ILE A 73 -0.37 -4.04 -5.48
N GLY A 74 0.47 -5.02 -5.75
CA GLY A 74 0.51 -6.23 -4.95
C GLY A 74 1.08 -5.95 -3.57
N VAL A 75 0.46 -6.53 -2.55
CA VAL A 75 0.93 -6.40 -1.17
C VAL A 75 0.94 -7.76 -0.49
N ARG A 76 1.75 -7.89 0.54
CA ARG A 76 1.73 -9.07 1.39
C ARG A 76 2.09 -8.68 2.81
N LYS A 77 1.71 -9.54 3.75
CA LYS A 77 1.88 -9.28 5.17
C LYS A 77 1.99 -10.61 5.90
N ASP A 78 2.89 -10.69 6.85
CA ASP A 78 2.90 -11.83 7.76
C ASP A 78 1.64 -11.78 8.62
N ASN A 79 1.01 -12.94 8.78
CA ASN A 79 -0.21 -13.06 9.58
C ASN A 79 0.07 -13.79 10.90
N VAL A 80 1.17 -13.41 11.50
CA VAL A 80 1.57 -13.91 12.81
C VAL A 80 0.89 -13.09 13.90
#